data_f151ed50dc333af537d99c871af043dd
#
_entry.id   f151ed50dc333af537d99c871af043dd
#
_cell.length_a   1.000
_cell.length_b   1.000
_cell.length_c   1.000
_cell.angle_alpha   90.00
_cell.angle_beta   90.00
_cell.angle_gamma   90.00
#
_symmetry.space_group_name_H-M   'P 1'
#
loop_
_entity.id
_entity.type
_entity.pdbx_description
1 polymer ?
#
loop_
_entity_poly.entity_id
_entity_poly.type
_entity_poly.pdbx_seq_one_letter_code
_entity_poly.pdbx_strand_id
1 'polypeptide(L)'
;FKEDMCKGCSKCSIEKLCPMNACKLEDKKLNQDKTICNNCGRCIDKCHFDAMKKRLEGYKIFIGGKGGKIKTDAIALNKIFTSKEEIIELIEKIILFYMQNGQPKERFAKTIERIGFKKVEDILLSE
;
A
#
# COMPACT_ATOMS: atom_id res chain seq x y z
N PHE A 1 12.97 3.51 6.29
CA PHE A 1 14.24 4.12 5.87
C PHE A 1 14.81 5.01 6.97
N LYS A 2 16.07 4.78 7.29
CA LYS A 2 16.80 5.56 8.29
C LYS A 2 17.80 6.50 7.58
N GLU A 3 17.41 7.73 7.43
CA GLU A 3 18.15 8.73 6.69
C GLU A 3 19.56 9.00 7.26
N ASP A 4 19.67 8.98 8.58
CA ASP A 4 20.93 9.19 9.30
C ASP A 4 21.96 8.08 9.04
N MET A 5 21.53 6.88 8.69
CA MET A 5 22.40 5.75 8.36
C MET A 5 22.86 5.75 6.91
N CYS A 6 22.24 6.54 6.05
CA CYS A 6 22.57 6.62 4.62
C CYS A 6 23.90 7.34 4.41
N LYS A 7 24.84 6.69 3.73
CA LYS A 7 26.19 7.22 3.46
C LYS A 7 26.36 7.91 2.10
N GLY A 8 25.33 7.92 1.27
CA GLY A 8 25.40 8.58 -0.03
C GLY A 8 26.32 7.89 -1.02
N CYS A 9 26.12 6.62 -1.23
CA CYS A 9 26.93 5.81 -2.15
C CYS A 9 26.85 6.35 -3.58
N SER A 10 27.94 6.21 -4.35
CA SER A 10 27.97 6.57 -5.78
C SER A 10 27.01 5.71 -6.62
N LYS A 11 26.79 4.47 -6.20
CA LYS A 11 25.81 3.55 -6.78
C LYS A 11 25.01 2.92 -5.65
N CYS A 12 23.74 3.26 -5.57
CA CYS A 12 22.86 2.76 -4.53
C CYS A 12 22.18 1.46 -4.96
N SER A 13 22.36 0.40 -4.17
CA SER A 13 21.73 -0.91 -4.44
C SER A 13 20.21 -0.82 -4.36
N ILE A 14 19.70 0.00 -3.44
CA ILE A 14 18.27 0.17 -3.21
C ILE A 14 17.59 0.82 -4.42
N GLU A 15 18.20 1.85 -4.98
CA GLU A 15 17.68 2.53 -6.17
C GLU A 15 17.45 1.56 -7.34
N LYS A 16 18.39 0.63 -7.54
CA LYS A 16 18.29 -0.36 -8.61
C LYS A 16 17.24 -1.44 -8.36
N LEU A 17 16.99 -1.77 -7.11
CA LEU A 17 16.09 -2.86 -6.74
C LEU A 17 14.62 -2.47 -6.71
N CYS A 18 14.32 -1.18 -6.61
CA CYS A 18 12.95 -0.71 -6.48
C CYS A 18 12.17 -0.84 -7.80
N PRO A 19 11.16 -1.73 -7.88
CA PRO A 19 10.39 -1.92 -9.11
C PRO A 19 9.48 -0.73 -9.44
N MET A 20 9.19 0.10 -8.44
CA MET A 20 8.32 1.28 -8.59
C MET A 20 9.10 2.56 -8.82
N ASN A 21 10.42 2.51 -8.80
CA ASN A 21 11.29 3.69 -8.86
C ASN A 21 10.98 4.70 -7.75
N ALA A 22 10.51 4.21 -6.60
CA ALA A 22 10.19 5.03 -5.43
C ALA A 22 11.44 5.47 -4.66
N CYS A 23 12.56 4.80 -4.88
CA CYS A 23 13.83 5.10 -4.22
C CYS A 23 14.82 5.66 -5.24
N LYS A 24 15.27 6.88 -5.03
CA LYS A 24 16.23 7.57 -5.89
C LYS A 24 17.34 8.21 -5.08
N LEU A 25 18.55 8.16 -5.63
CA LEU A 25 19.71 8.81 -5.03
C LEU A 25 19.77 10.27 -5.50
N GLU A 26 19.57 11.19 -4.57
CA GLU A 26 19.60 12.64 -4.81
C GLU A 26 20.50 13.31 -3.78
N ASP A 27 21.35 14.24 -4.21
CA ASP A 27 22.26 15.00 -3.33
C ASP A 27 23.06 14.13 -2.35
N LYS A 28 23.58 13.00 -2.85
CA LYS A 28 24.36 12.02 -2.07
C LYS A 28 23.57 11.37 -0.93
N LYS A 29 22.24 11.34 -1.04
CA LYS A 29 21.38 10.61 -0.13
C LYS A 29 20.25 9.93 -0.88
N LEU A 30 19.78 8.82 -0.31
CA LEU A 30 18.63 8.11 -0.86
C LEU A 30 17.36 8.84 -0.45
N ASN A 31 16.51 9.12 -1.43
CA ASN A 31 15.18 9.64 -1.21
C ASN A 31 14.15 8.55 -1.52
N GLN A 32 13.29 8.24 -0.55
CA GLN A 32 12.21 7.28 -0.72
C GLN A 32 10.87 8.01 -0.81
N ASP A 33 10.22 7.90 -1.96
CA ASP A 33 8.88 8.45 -2.16
C ASP A 33 7.84 7.44 -1.67
N LYS A 34 7.27 7.71 -0.52
CA LYS A 34 6.27 6.84 0.11
C LYS A 34 4.94 6.81 -0.64
N THR A 35 4.67 7.81 -1.48
CA THR A 35 3.44 7.84 -2.28
C THR A 35 3.48 6.86 -3.44
N ILE A 36 4.67 6.58 -3.97
CA ILE A 36 4.90 5.64 -5.08
C ILE A 36 5.15 4.22 -4.56
N CYS A 37 5.76 4.09 -3.38
CA CYS A 37 6.14 2.81 -2.79
C CYS A 37 4.93 1.89 -2.56
N ASN A 38 4.99 0.66 -3.09
CA ASN A 38 3.93 -0.35 -2.88
C ASN A 38 4.23 -1.33 -1.75
N ASN A 39 5.26 -1.06 -0.94
CA ASN A 39 5.67 -1.89 0.20
C ASN A 39 6.05 -3.33 -0.17
N CYS A 40 6.63 -3.56 -1.34
CA CYS A 40 7.02 -4.91 -1.78
C CYS A 40 8.16 -5.54 -0.95
N GLY A 41 8.92 -4.73 -0.20
CA GLY A 41 9.96 -5.21 0.70
C GLY A 41 11.28 -5.61 0.04
N ARG A 42 11.45 -5.46 -1.27
CA ARG A 42 12.67 -5.85 -1.97
C ARG A 42 13.92 -5.11 -1.52
N CYS A 43 13.76 -3.88 -1.03
CA CYS A 43 14.85 -3.04 -0.56
C CYS A 43 15.32 -3.37 0.86
N ILE A 44 14.52 -4.11 1.62
CA ILE A 44 14.84 -4.41 3.04
C ILE A 44 16.11 -5.23 3.14
N ASP A 45 16.99 -4.84 4.06
CA ASP A 45 18.29 -5.46 4.34
C ASP A 45 19.28 -5.49 3.15
N LYS A 46 19.06 -4.65 2.15
CA LYS A 46 19.93 -4.56 0.97
C LYS A 46 20.93 -3.40 1.03
N CYS A 47 20.80 -2.51 2.01
CA CYS A 47 21.76 -1.44 2.24
C CYS A 47 22.93 -1.95 3.11
N HIS A 48 24.17 -1.75 2.63
CA HIS A 48 25.38 -2.16 3.38
C HIS A 48 25.56 -1.37 4.69
N PHE A 49 24.91 -0.22 4.83
CA PHE A 49 25.02 0.65 6.00
C PHE A 49 23.76 0.59 6.88
N ASP A 50 22.93 -0.41 6.67
CA ASP A 50 21.70 -0.64 7.45
C ASP A 50 20.70 0.52 7.45
N ALA A 51 20.72 1.34 6.41
CA ALA A 51 19.77 2.45 6.25
C ALA A 51 18.36 1.98 5.91
N MET A 52 18.21 0.77 5.36
CA MET A 52 16.93 0.19 4.97
C MET A 52 16.72 -1.13 5.70
N LYS A 53 16.05 -1.06 6.84
CA LYS A 53 15.76 -2.22 7.70
C LYS A 53 14.26 -2.46 7.81
N LYS A 54 13.90 -3.72 7.99
CA LYS A 54 12.55 -4.12 8.35
C LYS A 54 12.19 -3.54 9.70
N ARG A 55 11.15 -2.73 9.74
CA ARG A 55 10.65 -2.16 11.00
C ARG A 55 9.51 -2.98 11.57
N LEU A 56 8.56 -3.34 10.71
CA LEU A 56 7.36 -4.05 11.10
C LEU A 56 6.87 -4.87 9.92
N GLU A 57 6.48 -6.10 10.16
CA GLU A 57 5.83 -6.95 9.18
C GLU A 57 4.32 -6.78 9.27
N GLY A 58 3.67 -6.63 8.14
CA GLY A 58 2.24 -6.42 8.11
C GLY A 58 1.65 -6.72 6.76
N TYR A 59 0.35 -6.46 6.65
CA TYR A 59 -0.43 -6.70 5.44
C TYR A 59 -1.05 -5.40 4.95
N LYS A 60 -1.03 -5.21 3.65
CA LYS A 60 -1.69 -4.09 3.00
C LYS A 60 -2.90 -4.63 2.25
N ILE A 61 -4.05 -3.99 2.44
CA ILE A 61 -5.31 -4.44 1.86
C ILE A 61 -5.68 -3.52 0.70
N PHE A 62 -5.96 -4.13 -0.45
CA PHE A 62 -6.39 -3.44 -1.66
C PHE A 62 -7.85 -3.77 -1.93
N ILE A 63 -8.65 -2.78 -2.27
CA ILE A 63 -10.06 -2.94 -2.56
C ILE A 63 -10.42 -2.39 -3.93
N GLY A 64 -11.49 -2.89 -4.51
CA GLY A 64 -12.07 -2.36 -5.75
C GLY A 64 -11.42 -2.86 -7.04
N GLY A 65 -10.62 -3.92 -6.97
CA GLY A 65 -10.07 -4.54 -8.18
C GLY A 65 -11.17 -5.22 -8.99
N LYS A 66 -11.13 -5.06 -10.31
CA LYS A 66 -12.10 -5.64 -11.22
C LYS A 66 -11.44 -6.07 -12.52
N GLY A 67 -11.67 -7.32 -12.92
CA GLY A 67 -11.25 -7.84 -14.22
C GLY A 67 -12.38 -7.79 -15.25
N GLY A 68 -12.12 -8.27 -16.44
CA GLY A 68 -13.09 -8.34 -17.54
C GLY A 68 -12.82 -7.31 -18.64
N LYS A 69 -13.86 -6.92 -19.35
CA LYS A 69 -13.76 -5.96 -20.48
C LYS A 69 -13.25 -4.60 -20.02
N ILE A 70 -13.73 -4.13 -18.88
CA ILE A 70 -13.26 -2.89 -18.25
C ILE A 70 -12.54 -3.29 -16.98
N LYS A 71 -11.22 -3.08 -16.95
CA LYS A 71 -10.40 -3.39 -15.78
C LYS A 71 -10.30 -2.18 -14.87
N THR A 72 -10.40 -2.41 -13.57
CA THR A 72 -10.17 -1.39 -12.56
C THR A 72 -9.11 -1.90 -11.60
N ASP A 73 -8.06 -1.13 -11.35
CA ASP A 73 -7.03 -1.49 -10.39
C ASP A 73 -7.53 -1.32 -8.96
N ALA A 74 -7.19 -2.29 -8.10
CA ALA A 74 -7.48 -2.17 -6.68
C ALA A 74 -6.66 -1.04 -6.07
N ILE A 75 -7.27 -0.32 -5.14
CA ILE A 75 -6.62 0.80 -4.42
C ILE A 75 -6.36 0.37 -2.99
N ALA A 76 -5.15 0.63 -2.49
CA ALA A 76 -4.75 0.27 -1.14
C ALA A 76 -5.44 1.15 -0.10
N LEU A 77 -5.94 0.53 0.96
CA LEU A 77 -6.36 1.23 2.15
C LEU A 77 -5.12 1.82 2.86
N ASN A 78 -5.25 3.03 3.39
CA ASN A 78 -4.15 3.74 4.03
C ASN A 78 -3.90 3.25 5.46
N LYS A 79 -3.65 1.95 5.59
CA LYS A 79 -3.34 1.31 6.87
C LYS A 79 -2.56 0.02 6.63
N ILE A 80 -1.58 -0.26 7.50
CA ILE A 80 -0.88 -1.53 7.55
C ILE A 80 -1.49 -2.36 8.68
N PHE A 81 -1.99 -3.55 8.35
CA PHE A 81 -2.58 -4.47 9.31
C PHE A 81 -1.52 -5.43 9.80
N THR A 82 -1.41 -5.61 11.09
CA THR A 82 -0.35 -6.42 11.73
C THR A 82 -0.85 -7.73 12.31
N SER A 83 -2.17 -7.90 12.46
CA SER A 83 -2.76 -9.14 13.01
C SER A 83 -3.84 -9.69 12.10
N LYS A 84 -4.07 -11.00 12.21
CA LYS A 84 -5.13 -11.70 11.47
C LYS A 84 -6.51 -11.22 11.92
N GLU A 85 -6.67 -10.91 13.20
CA GLU A 85 -7.91 -10.44 13.79
C GLU A 85 -8.34 -9.11 13.17
N GLU A 86 -7.41 -8.18 12.99
CA GLU A 86 -7.68 -6.90 12.31
C GLU A 86 -8.14 -7.11 10.86
N ILE A 87 -7.52 -8.06 10.16
CA ILE A 87 -7.87 -8.38 8.77
C ILE A 87 -9.27 -8.98 8.70
N ILE A 88 -9.60 -9.90 9.60
CA ILE A 88 -10.91 -10.55 9.65
C ILE A 88 -12.02 -9.52 9.94
N GLU A 89 -11.78 -8.63 10.90
CA GLU A 89 -12.71 -7.54 11.21
C GLU A 89 -12.93 -6.62 10.00
N LEU A 90 -11.86 -6.30 9.29
CA LEU A 90 -11.96 -5.49 8.08
C LEU A 90 -12.76 -6.19 6.98
N ILE A 91 -12.52 -7.48 6.75
CA ILE A 91 -13.26 -8.26 5.76
C ILE A 91 -14.76 -8.26 6.08
N GLU A 92 -15.13 -8.46 7.33
CA GLU A 92 -16.52 -8.39 7.78
C GLU A 92 -17.13 -7.01 7.51
N LYS A 93 -16.40 -5.95 7.83
CA LYS A 93 -16.83 -4.56 7.54
C LYS A 93 -17.04 -4.32 6.05
N ILE A 94 -16.13 -4.83 5.21
CA ILE A 94 -16.23 -4.71 3.75
C ILE A 94 -17.49 -5.40 3.24
N ILE A 95 -17.74 -6.63 3.68
CA ILE A 95 -18.90 -7.41 3.27
C ILE A 95 -20.19 -6.71 3.70
N LEU A 96 -20.29 -6.27 4.96
CA LEU A 96 -21.45 -5.55 5.49
C LEU A 96 -21.69 -4.24 4.75
N PHE A 97 -20.62 -3.49 4.49
CA PHE A 97 -20.69 -2.25 3.73
C PHE A 97 -21.26 -2.48 2.33
N TYR A 98 -20.76 -3.51 1.64
CA TYR A 98 -21.25 -3.86 0.31
C TYR A 98 -22.73 -4.29 0.33
N MET A 99 -23.11 -5.09 1.33
CA MET A 99 -24.50 -5.52 1.49
C MET A 99 -25.46 -4.34 1.73
N GLN A 100 -25.01 -3.34 2.48
CA GLN A 100 -25.85 -2.18 2.82
C GLN A 100 -25.90 -1.13 1.70
N ASN A 101 -24.83 -0.98 0.93
CA ASN A 101 -24.66 0.11 -0.03
C ASN A 101 -24.62 -0.33 -1.48
N GLY A 102 -24.38 -1.60 -1.76
CA GLY A 102 -24.36 -2.14 -3.12
C GLY A 102 -25.76 -2.19 -3.72
N GLN A 103 -25.84 -1.97 -5.03
CA GLN A 103 -27.10 -2.05 -5.78
C GLN A 103 -27.18 -3.40 -6.52
N PRO A 104 -28.38 -3.86 -6.93
CA PRO A 104 -28.51 -5.10 -7.71
C PRO A 104 -27.62 -5.07 -8.96
N LYS A 105 -26.89 -6.18 -9.20
CA LYS A 105 -25.95 -6.34 -10.29
C LYS A 105 -24.75 -5.38 -10.29
N GLU A 106 -24.57 -4.60 -9.22
CA GLU A 106 -23.44 -3.71 -9.05
C GLU A 106 -22.25 -4.46 -8.42
N ARG A 107 -21.08 -4.38 -9.02
CA ARG A 107 -19.85 -4.94 -8.44
C ARG A 107 -19.29 -3.96 -7.42
N PHE A 108 -18.49 -4.47 -6.47
CA PHE A 108 -17.91 -3.65 -5.39
C PHE A 108 -17.09 -2.47 -5.91
N ALA A 109 -16.31 -2.66 -7.00
CA ALA A 109 -15.58 -1.57 -7.64
C ALA A 109 -16.50 -0.41 -8.06
N LYS A 110 -17.67 -0.73 -8.57
CA LYS A 110 -18.67 0.29 -8.97
C LYS A 110 -19.29 0.96 -7.75
N THR A 111 -19.54 0.24 -6.69
CA THR A 111 -20.02 0.79 -5.43
C THR A 111 -19.05 1.82 -4.86
N ILE A 112 -17.75 1.48 -4.85
CA ILE A 112 -16.68 2.39 -4.41
C ILE A 112 -16.63 3.64 -5.30
N GLU A 113 -16.69 3.47 -6.61
CA GLU A 113 -16.65 4.55 -7.58
C GLU A 113 -17.84 5.52 -7.40
N ARG A 114 -19.02 4.97 -7.19
CA ARG A 114 -20.28 5.74 -6.98
C ARG A 114 -20.25 6.54 -5.69
N ILE A 115 -19.76 5.96 -4.60
CA ILE A 115 -19.72 6.58 -3.27
C ILE A 115 -18.49 7.48 -3.12
N GLY A 116 -17.38 7.09 -3.72
CA GLY A 116 -16.08 7.74 -3.62
C GLY A 116 -15.14 6.98 -2.69
N PHE A 117 -13.94 6.68 -3.18
CA PHE A 117 -12.96 5.85 -2.45
C PHE A 117 -12.64 6.41 -1.06
N LYS A 118 -12.39 7.71 -0.95
CA LYS A 118 -12.02 8.34 0.33
C LYS A 118 -13.11 8.16 1.39
N LYS A 119 -14.36 8.30 0.99
CA LYS A 119 -15.50 8.12 1.88
C LYS A 119 -15.64 6.66 2.32
N VAL A 120 -15.47 5.72 1.40
CA VAL A 120 -15.48 4.28 1.71
C VAL A 120 -14.34 3.93 2.66
N GLU A 121 -13.14 4.41 2.39
CA GLU A 121 -11.97 4.21 3.23
C GLU A 121 -12.20 4.71 4.66
N ASP A 122 -12.73 5.92 4.81
CA ASP A 122 -13.02 6.50 6.13
C ASP A 122 -14.03 5.65 6.92
N ILE A 123 -15.04 5.10 6.25
CA ILE A 123 -16.02 4.22 6.87
C ILE A 123 -15.38 2.89 7.30
N LEU A 124 -14.59 2.29 6.43
CA LEU A 124 -13.96 0.98 6.67
C LEU A 124 -12.87 1.04 7.75
N LEU A 125 -12.13 2.15 7.83
CA LEU A 125 -11.07 2.32 8.82
C LEU A 125 -11.55 2.94 10.13
N SER A 126 -12.80 3.36 10.22
CA SER A 126 -13.38 3.85 11.48
C SER A 126 -13.64 2.67 12.44
N GLU A 127 -13.46 2.92 13.70
CA GLU A 127 -13.76 1.95 14.76
C GLU A 127 -15.26 1.91 15.10
#